data_951ff1a52804ae307b0c1a1925122913
#
_entry.id   951ff1a52804ae307b0c1a1925122913
#
_cell.length_a   1.000
_cell.length_b   1.000
_cell.length_c   1.000
_cell.angle_alpha   90.00
_cell.angle_beta   90.00
_cell.angle_gamma   90.00
#
_symmetry.space_group_name_H-M   'P 1'
#
loop_
_entity.id
_entity.type
_entity.pdbx_description
1 polymer ?
#
loop_
_entity_poly.entity_id
_entity_poly.type
_entity_poly.pdbx_seq_one_letter_code
_entity_poly.pdbx_strand_id
1 'polypeptide(L)'
;MTITNCSRAAALFALGALALSATVSTQVWAQAPTVDPAAVQILKRMTDYLGSLQQFSVHTQNTIEDMLDSGHRVDLDLSVNVIVSRPNKLRAERSGDLINQVFYYNGKDLTLYNPSDKVYATLGAPDTIEGMLDFARTSLGIIIPAADLIYRNGFALLMQDVSSATVVGKVVIGGVKCDQLLFSRPGVDFQVCVADGGQPLPHKYVVTDTSTPALLSVTTVASDWNVAPAVADARFTFVPPQGATAITFMRLDAGSAANR
;
A
#
# COMPACT_ATOMS: atom_id res chain seq x y z
N MET A 1 -22.95 86.98 50.31
CA MET A 1 -24.41 86.89 50.11
C MET A 1 -24.67 85.40 49.86
N THR A 2 -24.93 84.67 50.95
CA THR A 2 -26.21 84.00 51.25
C THR A 2 -26.69 83.11 50.12
N ILE A 3 -26.96 81.80 50.24
CA ILE A 3 -27.72 81.05 51.21
C ILE A 3 -27.50 79.52 50.86
N THR A 4 -27.20 78.75 51.82
CA THR A 4 -27.85 77.53 52.42
C THR A 4 -28.61 76.51 51.57
N ASN A 5 -28.31 75.27 51.95
CA ASN A 5 -29.17 74.11 52.20
C ASN A 5 -29.40 73.13 51.02
N CYS A 6 -29.45 71.91 51.15
CA CYS A 6 -29.77 70.91 52.19
C CYS A 6 -29.63 69.51 51.59
N SER A 7 -29.21 68.65 52.42
CA SER A 7 -29.28 67.18 52.39
C SER A 7 -30.29 66.51 51.45
N ARG A 8 -29.84 65.41 50.84
CA ARG A 8 -30.56 64.08 50.98
C ARG A 8 -29.66 62.99 50.45
N ALA A 9 -29.38 62.03 51.34
CA ALA A 9 -28.74 60.75 51.06
C ALA A 9 -29.72 59.89 50.26
N ALA A 10 -29.23 59.33 49.18
CA ALA A 10 -29.89 58.19 48.51
C ALA A 10 -28.90 57.09 48.36
N ALA A 11 -29.08 56.03 49.14
CA ALA A 11 -28.32 54.79 49.05
C ALA A 11 -28.77 54.04 47.78
N LEU A 12 -27.84 53.86 46.83
CA LEU A 12 -28.07 52.98 45.68
C LEU A 12 -27.40 51.63 45.98
N PHE A 13 -28.25 50.64 46.20
CA PHE A 13 -27.86 49.21 46.20
C PHE A 13 -27.42 48.78 44.79
N ALA A 14 -26.14 48.56 44.59
CA ALA A 14 -25.64 47.89 43.38
C ALA A 14 -25.81 46.39 43.55
N LEU A 15 -26.83 45.80 42.89
CA LEU A 15 -26.91 44.34 42.69
C LEU A 15 -25.84 43.93 41.66
N GLY A 16 -24.76 43.32 42.12
CA GLY A 16 -23.80 42.62 41.31
C GLY A 16 -24.36 41.30 40.76
N ALA A 17 -24.76 41.28 39.50
CA ALA A 17 -25.08 40.04 38.79
C ALA A 17 -23.78 39.31 38.46
N LEU A 18 -23.46 38.24 39.24
CA LEU A 18 -22.42 37.29 38.86
C LEU A 18 -22.94 36.44 37.69
N ALA A 19 -22.48 36.75 36.46
CA ALA A 19 -22.67 35.87 35.32
C ALA A 19 -21.74 34.68 35.44
N LEU A 20 -22.26 33.53 35.85
CA LEU A 20 -21.59 32.21 35.75
C LEU A 20 -21.56 31.87 34.29
N SER A 21 -20.40 32.09 33.62
CA SER A 21 -20.10 31.54 32.29
C SER A 21 -19.83 30.03 32.44
N ALA A 22 -20.84 29.21 32.19
CA ALA A 22 -20.66 27.76 32.04
C ALA A 22 -19.91 27.48 30.75
N THR A 23 -18.62 27.17 30.85
CA THR A 23 -17.83 26.64 29.74
C THR A 23 -18.29 25.21 29.47
N VAL A 24 -19.11 25.02 28.43
CA VAL A 24 -19.47 23.70 27.92
C VAL A 24 -18.23 23.13 27.24
N SER A 25 -17.47 22.30 27.94
CA SER A 25 -16.40 21.50 27.37
C SER A 25 -17.06 20.42 26.49
N THR A 26 -17.06 20.62 25.17
CA THR A 26 -17.41 19.58 24.21
C THR A 26 -16.29 18.54 24.25
N GLN A 27 -16.51 17.45 24.99
CA GLN A 27 -15.67 16.26 24.87
C GLN A 27 -15.87 15.69 23.49
N VAL A 28 -14.87 15.84 22.63
CA VAL A 28 -14.77 15.08 21.38
C VAL A 28 -14.43 13.63 21.79
N TRP A 29 -15.45 12.80 21.80
CA TRP A 29 -15.28 11.35 21.96
C TRP A 29 -14.61 10.87 20.68
N ALA A 30 -13.34 10.46 20.74
CA ALA A 30 -12.73 9.69 19.68
C ALA A 30 -13.57 8.40 19.52
N GLN A 31 -14.25 8.25 18.39
CA GLN A 31 -14.95 7.00 18.09
C GLN A 31 -13.93 5.87 18.12
N ALA A 32 -14.28 4.79 18.82
CA ALA A 32 -13.46 3.58 18.80
C ALA A 32 -13.30 3.11 17.33
N PRO A 33 -12.13 2.60 16.95
CA PRO A 33 -11.91 2.09 15.60
C PRO A 33 -12.97 1.03 15.29
N THR A 34 -13.65 1.21 14.16
CA THR A 34 -14.73 0.32 13.72
C THR A 34 -14.41 -0.22 12.35
N VAL A 35 -14.83 -1.46 12.08
CA VAL A 35 -14.74 -2.07 10.77
C VAL A 35 -16.01 -1.75 9.99
N ASP A 36 -15.95 -0.79 9.07
CA ASP A 36 -17.07 -0.42 8.20
C ASP A 36 -17.40 -1.56 7.23
N PRO A 37 -18.60 -2.16 7.28
CA PRO A 37 -18.99 -3.22 6.37
C PRO A 37 -18.95 -2.81 4.89
N ALA A 38 -19.17 -1.53 4.57
CA ALA A 38 -19.10 -1.04 3.19
C ALA A 38 -17.67 -1.09 2.65
N ALA A 39 -16.67 -0.69 3.45
CA ALA A 39 -15.26 -0.79 3.09
C ALA A 39 -14.86 -2.25 2.85
N VAL A 40 -15.28 -3.15 3.73
CA VAL A 40 -15.03 -4.60 3.59
C VAL A 40 -15.66 -5.18 2.33
N GLN A 41 -16.88 -4.80 1.99
CA GLN A 41 -17.56 -5.26 0.78
C GLN A 41 -16.87 -4.78 -0.50
N ILE A 42 -16.40 -3.52 -0.52
CA ILE A 42 -15.68 -2.97 -1.68
C ILE A 42 -14.35 -3.69 -1.85
N LEU A 43 -13.59 -3.89 -0.76
CA LEU A 43 -12.34 -4.64 -0.78
C LEU A 43 -12.57 -6.08 -1.27
N LYS A 44 -13.63 -6.73 -0.77
CA LYS A 44 -13.97 -8.11 -1.18
C LYS A 44 -14.28 -8.21 -2.67
N ARG A 45 -15.08 -7.28 -3.22
CA ARG A 45 -15.37 -7.26 -4.65
C ARG A 45 -14.12 -7.11 -5.50
N MET A 46 -13.20 -6.23 -5.08
CA MET A 46 -11.92 -6.03 -5.77
C MET A 46 -11.08 -7.31 -5.76
N THR A 47 -10.88 -7.91 -4.60
CA THR A 47 -10.04 -9.10 -4.45
C THR A 47 -10.65 -10.33 -5.12
N ASP A 48 -11.97 -10.51 -5.05
CA ASP A 48 -12.68 -11.59 -5.75
C ASP A 48 -12.50 -11.43 -7.29
N TYR A 49 -12.64 -10.20 -7.79
CA TYR A 49 -12.44 -9.90 -9.21
C TYR A 49 -11.01 -10.23 -9.65
N LEU A 50 -10.00 -9.71 -8.97
CA LEU A 50 -8.59 -9.99 -9.26
C LEU A 50 -8.27 -11.49 -9.15
N GLY A 51 -8.79 -12.17 -8.13
CA GLY A 51 -8.62 -13.61 -7.92
C GLY A 51 -9.26 -14.45 -9.04
N SER A 52 -10.32 -13.96 -9.68
CA SER A 52 -11.01 -14.65 -10.78
C SER A 52 -10.25 -14.58 -12.12
N LEU A 53 -9.39 -13.58 -12.30
CA LEU A 53 -8.64 -13.39 -13.53
C LEU A 53 -7.61 -14.50 -13.71
N GLN A 54 -7.66 -15.18 -14.85
CA GLN A 54 -6.68 -16.21 -15.19
C GLN A 54 -5.39 -15.60 -15.71
N GLN A 55 -5.49 -14.51 -16.46
CA GLN A 55 -4.37 -13.72 -16.96
C GLN A 55 -4.68 -12.24 -16.81
N PHE A 56 -3.68 -11.46 -16.51
CA PHE A 56 -3.76 -10.00 -16.57
C PHE A 56 -2.38 -9.39 -16.73
N SER A 57 -2.36 -8.15 -17.21
CA SER A 57 -1.17 -7.31 -17.14
C SER A 57 -1.54 -5.94 -16.59
N VAL A 58 -0.57 -5.30 -15.97
CA VAL A 58 -0.70 -3.97 -15.36
C VAL A 58 0.63 -3.24 -15.41
N HIS A 59 0.56 -1.94 -15.61
CA HIS A 59 1.67 -1.03 -15.39
C HIS A 59 1.52 -0.36 -14.02
N THR A 60 2.62 -0.27 -13.25
CA THR A 60 2.62 0.43 -11.97
C THR A 60 3.77 1.42 -11.87
N GLN A 61 3.47 2.59 -11.30
CA GLN A 61 4.48 3.52 -10.77
C GLN A 61 4.51 3.35 -9.26
N ASN A 62 5.71 3.12 -8.74
CA ASN A 62 5.89 2.85 -7.32
C ASN A 62 6.86 3.87 -6.73
N THR A 63 6.50 4.39 -5.55
CA THR A 63 7.38 5.21 -4.72
C THR A 63 7.61 4.45 -3.42
N ILE A 64 8.86 4.15 -3.12
CA ILE A 64 9.29 3.52 -1.88
C ILE A 64 9.97 4.59 -1.05
N GLU A 65 9.39 4.95 0.09
CA GLU A 65 10.04 5.82 1.06
C GLU A 65 11.11 5.05 1.82
N ASP A 66 12.27 5.63 1.99
CA ASP A 66 13.38 5.07 2.77
C ASP A 66 14.00 6.14 3.66
N MET A 67 14.71 5.69 4.70
CA MET A 67 15.41 6.55 5.63
C MET A 67 16.92 6.34 5.51
N LEU A 68 17.62 7.38 5.12
CA LEU A 68 19.08 7.36 5.08
C LEU A 68 19.67 7.34 6.50
N ASP A 69 20.90 6.87 6.65
CA ASP A 69 21.66 6.90 7.91
C ASP A 69 21.76 8.32 8.50
N SER A 70 21.68 9.34 7.66
CA SER A 70 21.65 10.75 8.04
C SER A 70 20.31 11.20 8.66
N GLY A 71 19.29 10.33 8.71
CA GLY A 71 17.95 10.64 9.20
C GLY A 71 17.06 11.40 8.20
N HIS A 72 17.51 11.56 6.94
CA HIS A 72 16.68 12.17 5.89
C HIS A 72 15.85 11.09 5.20
N ARG A 73 14.55 11.40 5.00
CA ARG A 73 13.65 10.58 4.18
C ARG A 73 13.93 10.85 2.70
N VAL A 74 13.94 9.79 1.91
CA VAL A 74 14.07 9.83 0.45
C VAL A 74 13.00 8.98 -0.19
N ASP A 75 12.60 9.36 -1.40
CA ASP A 75 11.68 8.64 -2.25
C ASP A 75 12.47 7.94 -3.36
N LEU A 76 12.27 6.63 -3.51
CA LEU A 76 12.86 5.83 -4.55
C LEU A 76 11.76 5.42 -5.53
N ASP A 77 11.80 5.99 -6.73
CA ASP A 77 10.78 5.74 -7.74
C ASP A 77 11.18 4.61 -8.67
N LEU A 78 10.21 3.76 -8.99
CA LEU A 78 10.38 2.72 -9.99
C LEU A 78 9.09 2.44 -10.75
N SER A 79 9.25 2.14 -12.03
CA SER A 79 8.21 1.69 -12.95
C SER A 79 8.23 0.17 -13.04
N VAL A 80 7.07 -0.48 -13.02
CA VAL A 80 6.99 -1.94 -13.15
C VAL A 80 5.91 -2.33 -14.16
N ASN A 81 6.25 -3.19 -15.11
CA ASN A 81 5.28 -3.88 -15.97
C ASN A 81 5.14 -5.31 -15.46
N VAL A 82 3.94 -5.67 -15.04
CA VAL A 82 3.63 -7.01 -14.52
C VAL A 82 2.73 -7.76 -15.49
N ILE A 83 3.05 -9.03 -15.74
CA ILE A 83 2.21 -9.97 -16.46
C ILE A 83 2.04 -11.20 -15.59
N VAL A 84 0.79 -11.59 -15.35
CA VAL A 84 0.43 -12.77 -14.57
C VAL A 84 -0.33 -13.75 -15.47
N SER A 85 0.02 -15.01 -15.37
CA SER A 85 -0.75 -16.13 -15.93
C SER A 85 -0.85 -17.23 -14.85
N ARG A 86 -2.02 -17.35 -14.27
CA ARG A 86 -2.31 -18.29 -13.21
C ARG A 86 -2.32 -19.72 -13.73
N PRO A 87 -1.95 -20.73 -12.92
CA PRO A 87 -1.71 -20.60 -11.49
C PRO A 87 -0.26 -20.24 -11.11
N ASN A 88 0.69 -20.28 -12.05
CA ASN A 88 2.10 -20.35 -11.68
C ASN A 88 3.07 -19.65 -12.63
N LYS A 89 2.63 -18.61 -13.34
CA LYS A 89 3.53 -17.85 -14.21
C LYS A 89 3.42 -16.37 -13.92
N LEU A 90 4.58 -15.72 -13.78
CA LEU A 90 4.68 -14.29 -13.56
C LEU A 90 5.92 -13.74 -14.27
N ARG A 91 5.76 -12.57 -14.86
CA ARG A 91 6.88 -11.76 -15.32
C ARG A 91 6.72 -10.35 -14.83
N ALA A 92 7.77 -9.77 -14.26
CA ALA A 92 7.79 -8.38 -13.83
C ALA A 92 9.07 -7.72 -14.35
N GLU A 93 8.92 -6.65 -15.11
CA GLU A 93 10.00 -5.79 -15.56
C GLU A 93 9.98 -4.52 -14.72
N ARG A 94 11.00 -4.30 -13.89
CA ARG A 94 11.12 -3.12 -13.07
C ARG A 94 12.32 -2.28 -13.48
N SER A 95 12.09 -0.99 -13.64
CA SER A 95 13.10 -0.01 -14.02
C SER A 95 12.96 1.27 -13.20
N GLY A 96 14.08 1.82 -12.80
CA GLY A 96 14.21 3.07 -12.06
C GLY A 96 15.68 3.48 -12.09
N ASP A 97 16.02 4.61 -11.50
CA ASP A 97 17.38 5.13 -11.54
C ASP A 97 18.41 4.20 -10.88
N LEU A 98 18.01 3.49 -9.85
CA LEU A 98 18.86 2.58 -9.08
C LEU A 98 18.65 1.11 -9.42
N ILE A 99 17.66 0.78 -10.24
CA ILE A 99 17.26 -0.61 -10.44
C ILE A 99 16.81 -0.85 -11.88
N ASN A 100 17.32 -1.93 -12.48
CA ASN A 100 16.86 -2.42 -13.78
C ASN A 100 16.89 -3.94 -13.73
N GLN A 101 15.71 -4.55 -13.54
CA GLN A 101 15.60 -5.99 -13.28
C GLN A 101 14.36 -6.58 -13.93
N VAL A 102 14.50 -7.80 -14.41
CA VAL A 102 13.39 -8.58 -14.93
C VAL A 102 13.27 -9.88 -14.17
N PHE A 103 12.11 -10.11 -13.59
CA PHE A 103 11.74 -11.36 -12.95
C PHE A 103 11.01 -12.24 -13.95
N TYR A 104 11.44 -13.50 -14.05
CA TYR A 104 10.78 -14.55 -14.80
C TYR A 104 10.44 -15.70 -13.84
N TYR A 105 9.18 -16.05 -13.79
CA TYR A 105 8.73 -17.23 -13.05
C TYR A 105 7.85 -18.08 -13.94
N ASN A 106 8.24 -19.35 -14.14
CA ASN A 106 7.62 -20.29 -15.06
C ASN A 106 6.86 -21.43 -14.37
N GLY A 107 6.66 -21.36 -13.04
CA GLY A 107 6.03 -22.40 -12.23
C GLY A 107 7.00 -23.39 -11.61
N LYS A 108 8.30 -23.27 -11.90
CA LYS A 108 9.35 -24.13 -11.36
C LYS A 108 10.56 -23.30 -10.93
N ASP A 109 10.99 -22.42 -11.78
CA ASP A 109 12.20 -21.64 -11.59
C ASP A 109 11.85 -20.14 -11.52
N LEU A 110 12.47 -19.45 -10.57
CA LEU A 110 12.52 -18.00 -10.49
C LEU A 110 13.88 -17.53 -11.00
N THR A 111 13.87 -16.71 -12.04
CA THR A 111 15.05 -16.05 -12.58
C THR A 111 14.96 -14.55 -12.40
N LEU A 112 16.00 -13.95 -11.84
CA LEU A 112 16.22 -12.51 -11.80
C LEU A 112 17.33 -12.19 -12.79
N TYR A 113 17.04 -11.31 -13.75
CA TYR A 113 17.99 -10.82 -14.75
C TYR A 113 18.18 -9.31 -14.59
N ASN A 114 19.42 -8.86 -14.54
CA ASN A 114 19.79 -7.45 -14.61
C ASN A 114 20.34 -7.14 -16.03
N PRO A 115 19.57 -6.44 -16.87
CA PRO A 115 20.02 -6.12 -18.24
C PRO A 115 21.22 -5.18 -18.30
N SER A 116 21.37 -4.28 -17.32
CA SER A 116 22.46 -3.29 -17.29
C SER A 116 23.81 -3.96 -17.08
N ASP A 117 23.86 -4.91 -16.13
CA ASP A 117 25.10 -5.63 -15.80
C ASP A 117 25.24 -6.93 -16.58
N LYS A 118 24.21 -7.34 -17.32
CA LYS A 118 24.10 -8.61 -18.04
C LYS A 118 24.37 -9.81 -17.14
N VAL A 119 23.86 -9.79 -15.92
CA VAL A 119 23.94 -10.89 -14.96
C VAL A 119 22.58 -11.44 -14.65
N TYR A 120 22.52 -12.75 -14.39
CA TYR A 120 21.28 -13.40 -13.97
C TYR A 120 21.52 -14.46 -12.91
N ALA A 121 20.52 -14.66 -12.08
CA ALA A 121 20.50 -15.77 -11.13
C ALA A 121 19.17 -16.53 -11.27
N THR A 122 19.28 -17.87 -11.23
CA THR A 122 18.11 -18.75 -11.30
C THR A 122 18.13 -19.72 -10.14
N LEU A 123 16.97 -19.94 -9.54
CA LEU A 123 16.80 -20.96 -8.50
C LEU A 123 15.41 -21.59 -8.59
N GLY A 124 15.28 -22.81 -8.07
CA GLY A 124 13.98 -23.45 -7.92
C GLY A 124 13.10 -22.69 -6.93
N ALA A 125 11.83 -22.54 -7.27
CA ALA A 125 10.82 -21.86 -6.46
C ALA A 125 9.58 -22.76 -6.32
N PRO A 126 8.71 -22.49 -5.29
CA PRO A 126 7.42 -23.18 -5.16
C PRO A 126 6.58 -23.08 -6.44
N ASP A 127 5.68 -24.03 -6.67
CA ASP A 127 4.93 -24.21 -7.91
C ASP A 127 3.68 -23.35 -8.07
N THR A 128 3.44 -22.41 -7.15
CA THR A 128 2.36 -21.42 -7.20
C THR A 128 2.91 -20.01 -7.17
N ILE A 129 2.17 -19.04 -7.72
CA ILE A 129 2.54 -17.62 -7.66
C ILE A 129 2.66 -17.15 -6.21
N GLU A 130 1.71 -17.49 -5.37
CA GLU A 130 1.66 -17.15 -3.96
C GLU A 130 2.89 -17.69 -3.22
N GLY A 131 3.18 -18.98 -3.39
CA GLY A 131 4.36 -19.62 -2.79
C GLY A 131 5.67 -19.00 -3.28
N MET A 132 5.76 -18.65 -4.56
CA MET A 132 6.94 -17.98 -5.12
C MET A 132 7.10 -16.58 -4.55
N LEU A 133 6.02 -15.81 -4.39
CA LEU A 133 6.05 -14.46 -3.80
C LEU A 133 6.49 -14.51 -2.33
N ASP A 134 5.95 -15.45 -1.56
CA ASP A 134 6.36 -15.69 -0.17
C ASP A 134 7.83 -16.07 -0.07
N PHE A 135 8.28 -16.98 -0.94
CA PHE A 135 9.68 -17.41 -0.99
C PHE A 135 10.62 -16.24 -1.36
N ALA A 136 10.25 -15.43 -2.37
CA ALA A 136 11.04 -14.25 -2.77
C ALA A 136 11.18 -13.25 -1.62
N ARG A 137 10.10 -13.01 -0.87
CA ARG A 137 10.09 -12.11 0.28
C ARG A 137 10.91 -12.66 1.46
N THR A 138 10.65 -13.89 1.87
CA THR A 138 11.18 -14.42 3.14
C THR A 138 12.60 -15.01 3.00
N SER A 139 12.93 -15.60 1.86
CA SER A 139 14.22 -16.28 1.66
C SER A 139 15.23 -15.44 0.86
N LEU A 140 14.76 -14.48 0.05
CA LEU A 140 15.62 -13.66 -0.79
C LEU A 140 15.60 -12.17 -0.38
N GLY A 141 14.71 -11.75 0.52
CA GLY A 141 14.56 -10.36 0.94
C GLY A 141 14.10 -9.40 -0.16
N ILE A 142 13.43 -9.93 -1.18
CA ILE A 142 12.98 -9.12 -2.32
C ILE A 142 11.69 -8.40 -1.95
N ILE A 143 11.72 -7.07 -1.94
CA ILE A 143 10.52 -6.24 -1.78
C ILE A 143 9.80 -6.19 -3.12
N ILE A 144 8.53 -6.61 -3.13
CA ILE A 144 7.65 -6.60 -4.30
C ILE A 144 6.44 -5.72 -3.95
N PRO A 145 6.42 -4.43 -4.38
CA PRO A 145 5.30 -3.54 -4.12
C PRO A 145 3.99 -4.14 -4.62
N ALA A 146 2.93 -4.02 -3.80
CA ALA A 146 1.58 -4.48 -4.11
C ALA A 146 1.46 -6.00 -4.45
N ALA A 147 2.43 -6.83 -4.03
CA ALA A 147 2.37 -8.28 -4.22
C ALA A 147 1.08 -8.89 -3.64
N ASP A 148 0.60 -8.36 -2.52
CA ASP A 148 -0.62 -8.81 -1.85
C ASP A 148 -1.87 -8.79 -2.76
N LEU A 149 -1.89 -7.90 -3.76
CA LEU A 149 -2.97 -7.80 -4.73
C LEU A 149 -2.93 -8.91 -5.79
N ILE A 150 -1.80 -9.61 -5.93
CA ILE A 150 -1.64 -10.71 -6.90
C ILE A 150 -2.18 -12.03 -6.34
N TYR A 151 -2.27 -12.18 -5.01
CA TYR A 151 -2.74 -13.41 -4.38
C TYR A 151 -4.18 -13.73 -4.80
N ARG A 152 -4.43 -15.00 -5.14
CA ARG A 152 -5.79 -15.47 -5.48
C ARG A 152 -6.75 -15.32 -4.30
N ASN A 153 -6.27 -15.54 -3.09
CA ASN A 153 -7.01 -15.37 -1.85
C ASN A 153 -6.64 -14.05 -1.15
N GLY A 154 -6.52 -12.97 -1.94
CA GLY A 154 -6.10 -11.65 -1.45
C GLY A 154 -6.99 -11.10 -0.33
N PHE A 155 -8.30 -11.41 -0.36
CA PHE A 155 -9.22 -10.94 0.69
C PHE A 155 -8.81 -11.43 2.08
N ALA A 156 -8.55 -12.72 2.24
CA ALA A 156 -8.17 -13.27 3.54
C ALA A 156 -6.82 -12.70 4.02
N LEU A 157 -5.87 -12.53 3.09
CA LEU A 157 -4.56 -11.95 3.40
C LEU A 157 -4.67 -10.49 3.86
N LEU A 158 -5.42 -9.66 3.13
CA LEU A 158 -5.57 -8.24 3.43
C LEU A 158 -6.40 -7.99 4.69
N MET A 159 -7.40 -8.85 4.97
CA MET A 159 -8.25 -8.73 6.16
C MET A 159 -7.65 -9.34 7.42
N GLN A 160 -6.51 -10.01 7.32
CA GLN A 160 -5.87 -10.60 8.49
C GLN A 160 -5.53 -9.53 9.53
N ASP A 161 -6.01 -9.72 10.77
CA ASP A 161 -5.80 -8.84 11.92
C ASP A 161 -6.29 -7.39 11.74
N VAL A 162 -7.15 -7.11 10.75
CA VAL A 162 -7.74 -5.79 10.56
C VAL A 162 -8.59 -5.40 11.76
N SER A 163 -8.25 -4.29 12.38
CA SER A 163 -8.93 -3.71 13.55
C SER A 163 -9.79 -2.51 13.21
N SER A 164 -9.54 -1.86 12.07
CA SER A 164 -10.30 -0.70 11.58
C SER A 164 -10.40 -0.73 10.07
N ALA A 165 -11.58 -0.34 9.55
CA ALA A 165 -11.82 -0.17 8.12
C ALA A 165 -12.77 1.00 7.90
N THR A 166 -12.50 1.83 6.89
CA THR A 166 -13.28 3.04 6.60
C THR A 166 -13.33 3.29 5.09
N VAL A 167 -14.50 3.71 4.59
CA VAL A 167 -14.63 4.36 3.29
C VAL A 167 -14.28 5.83 3.48
N VAL A 168 -13.11 6.25 2.98
CA VAL A 168 -12.65 7.65 3.09
C VAL A 168 -13.48 8.57 2.20
N GLY A 169 -13.85 8.11 1.00
CA GLY A 169 -14.65 8.86 0.05
C GLY A 169 -14.35 8.52 -1.41
N LYS A 170 -14.88 9.33 -2.32
CA LYS A 170 -14.63 9.20 -3.75
C LYS A 170 -13.46 10.08 -4.16
N VAL A 171 -12.54 9.51 -4.93
CA VAL A 171 -11.37 10.21 -5.48
C VAL A 171 -11.22 9.89 -6.97
N VAL A 172 -10.33 10.61 -7.66
CA VAL A 172 -9.98 10.35 -9.05
C VAL A 172 -8.47 10.10 -9.14
N ILE A 173 -8.08 8.93 -9.63
CA ILE A 173 -6.69 8.54 -9.84
C ILE A 173 -6.49 8.24 -11.33
N GLY A 174 -5.58 8.95 -12.00
CA GLY A 174 -5.34 8.76 -13.43
C GLY A 174 -6.59 8.91 -14.30
N GLY A 175 -7.54 9.77 -13.92
CA GLY A 175 -8.82 9.94 -14.61
C GLY A 175 -9.91 8.90 -14.24
N VAL A 176 -9.61 7.92 -13.42
CA VAL A 176 -10.55 6.87 -12.97
C VAL A 176 -11.16 7.25 -11.62
N LYS A 177 -12.51 7.22 -11.54
CA LYS A 177 -13.23 7.41 -10.27
C LYS A 177 -13.12 6.15 -9.43
N CYS A 178 -12.77 6.32 -8.16
CA CYS A 178 -12.55 5.23 -7.21
C CYS A 178 -13.20 5.50 -5.86
N ASP A 179 -13.54 4.43 -5.15
CA ASP A 179 -13.71 4.43 -3.71
C ASP A 179 -12.35 4.33 -3.02
N GLN A 180 -12.00 5.34 -2.23
CA GLN A 180 -10.80 5.28 -1.39
C GLN A 180 -11.14 4.62 -0.06
N LEU A 181 -10.42 3.57 0.26
CA LEU A 181 -10.57 2.80 1.49
C LEU A 181 -9.31 2.95 2.34
N LEU A 182 -9.46 2.92 3.66
CA LEU A 182 -8.38 2.85 4.63
C LEU A 182 -8.63 1.68 5.57
N PHE A 183 -7.62 0.88 5.81
CA PHE A 183 -7.61 -0.23 6.76
C PHE A 183 -6.41 -0.11 7.69
N SER A 184 -6.62 -0.48 8.96
CA SER A 184 -5.56 -0.52 9.96
C SER A 184 -5.48 -1.89 10.60
N ARG A 185 -4.27 -2.37 10.81
CA ARG A 185 -3.94 -3.57 11.59
C ARG A 185 -2.65 -3.31 12.38
N PRO A 186 -2.31 -4.11 13.39
CA PRO A 186 -1.10 -3.90 14.18
C PRO A 186 0.14 -3.75 13.31
N GLY A 187 0.82 -2.60 13.42
CA GLY A 187 2.04 -2.27 12.71
C GLY A 187 1.90 -1.85 11.24
N VAL A 188 0.67 -1.86 10.68
CA VAL A 188 0.47 -1.52 9.26
C VAL A 188 -0.87 -0.85 9.03
N ASP A 189 -0.84 0.30 8.36
CA ASP A 189 -2.00 0.86 7.69
C ASP A 189 -1.91 0.62 6.19
N PHE A 190 -3.03 0.31 5.54
CA PHE A 190 -3.05 0.31 4.08
C PHE A 190 -4.27 1.02 3.52
N GLN A 191 -4.07 1.65 2.37
CA GLN A 191 -5.11 2.33 1.61
C GLN A 191 -5.22 1.70 0.24
N VAL A 192 -6.44 1.57 -0.26
CA VAL A 192 -6.68 1.13 -1.62
C VAL A 192 -7.74 1.99 -2.29
N CYS A 193 -7.47 2.39 -3.53
CA CYS A 193 -8.42 3.09 -4.40
C CYS A 193 -8.98 2.08 -5.39
N VAL A 194 -10.25 1.71 -5.22
CA VAL A 194 -10.95 0.69 -6.03
C VAL A 194 -11.83 1.39 -7.05
N ALA A 195 -11.63 1.08 -8.33
CA ALA A 195 -12.43 1.66 -9.43
C ALA A 195 -13.93 1.42 -9.27
N ASP A 196 -14.71 2.45 -9.57
CA ASP A 196 -16.16 2.33 -9.71
C ASP A 196 -16.51 1.50 -10.96
N GLY A 197 -17.59 0.73 -10.88
CA GLY A 197 -18.17 0.03 -12.03
C GLY A 197 -17.93 -1.49 -12.04
N GLY A 198 -18.05 -2.08 -13.25
CA GLY A 198 -18.06 -3.53 -13.44
C GLY A 198 -16.70 -4.22 -13.31
N GLN A 199 -15.61 -3.47 -13.35
CA GLN A 199 -14.25 -3.97 -13.16
C GLN A 199 -13.63 -3.26 -11.95
N PRO A 200 -13.82 -3.75 -10.73
CA PRO A 200 -13.35 -3.12 -9.51
C PRO A 200 -11.83 -3.33 -9.33
N LEU A 201 -11.04 -2.71 -10.20
CA LEU A 201 -9.58 -2.80 -10.20
C LEU A 201 -8.96 -1.78 -9.22
N PRO A 202 -7.84 -2.12 -8.55
CA PRO A 202 -7.09 -1.17 -7.76
C PRO A 202 -6.33 -0.19 -8.66
N HIS A 203 -6.47 1.11 -8.42
CA HIS A 203 -5.72 2.16 -9.12
C HIS A 203 -4.68 2.83 -8.25
N LYS A 204 -4.79 2.71 -6.93
CA LYS A 204 -3.74 3.12 -5.99
C LYS A 204 -3.76 2.17 -4.79
N TYR A 205 -2.58 1.79 -4.34
CA TYR A 205 -2.37 1.01 -3.12
C TYR A 205 -1.22 1.62 -2.35
N VAL A 206 -1.42 1.90 -1.07
CA VAL A 206 -0.40 2.45 -0.17
C VAL A 206 -0.32 1.56 1.04
N VAL A 207 0.88 1.17 1.41
CA VAL A 207 1.17 0.45 2.66
C VAL A 207 2.10 1.31 3.48
N THR A 208 1.70 1.62 4.72
CA THR A 208 2.48 2.41 5.66
C THR A 208 2.88 1.54 6.85
N ASP A 209 4.16 1.49 7.16
CA ASP A 209 4.67 0.88 8.38
C ASP A 209 4.37 1.81 9.56
N THR A 210 3.46 1.38 10.44
CA THR A 210 3.11 2.10 11.68
C THR A 210 3.79 1.54 12.91
N SER A 211 4.66 0.54 12.74
CA SER A 211 5.45 -0.04 13.84
C SER A 211 6.61 0.85 14.25
N THR A 212 7.01 1.78 13.38
CA THR A 212 8.10 2.74 13.61
C THR A 212 7.60 4.19 13.54
N PRO A 213 8.21 5.13 14.27
CA PRO A 213 7.85 6.55 14.20
C PRO A 213 8.09 7.19 12.83
N ALA A 214 8.90 6.56 11.98
CA ALA A 214 9.21 7.07 10.64
C ALA A 214 8.01 7.04 9.70
N LEU A 215 7.05 6.12 9.94
CA LEU A 215 5.83 5.95 9.14
C LEU A 215 6.13 5.84 7.64
N LEU A 216 7.15 5.05 7.28
CA LEU A 216 7.55 4.89 5.88
C LEU A 216 6.48 4.16 5.08
N SER A 217 6.27 4.61 3.85
CA SER A 217 5.23 4.09 2.98
C SER A 217 5.79 3.55 1.67
N VAL A 218 5.08 2.57 1.12
CA VAL A 218 5.22 2.16 -0.26
C VAL A 218 3.92 2.51 -0.99
N THR A 219 4.01 3.39 -1.96
CA THR A 219 2.88 3.80 -2.82
C THR A 219 3.00 3.13 -4.18
N THR A 220 1.93 2.49 -4.62
CA THR A 220 1.77 1.91 -5.96
C THR A 220 0.60 2.58 -6.65
N VAL A 221 0.81 3.19 -7.81
CA VAL A 221 -0.22 3.69 -8.71
C VAL A 221 -0.29 2.78 -9.92
N ALA A 222 -1.45 2.15 -10.15
CA ALA A 222 -1.66 1.19 -11.22
C ALA A 222 -2.41 1.82 -12.39
N SER A 223 -1.95 1.54 -13.61
CA SER A 223 -2.54 1.95 -14.89
C SER A 223 -2.48 0.82 -15.92
N ASP A 224 -3.04 1.06 -17.09
CA ASP A 224 -2.94 0.18 -18.26
C ASP A 224 -3.32 -1.27 -17.96
N TRP A 225 -4.35 -1.45 -17.13
CA TRP A 225 -4.89 -2.76 -16.84
C TRP A 225 -5.40 -3.44 -18.11
N ASN A 226 -4.87 -4.64 -18.41
CA ASN A 226 -5.43 -5.55 -19.40
C ASN A 226 -5.79 -6.87 -18.70
N VAL A 227 -7.08 -7.16 -18.61
CA VAL A 227 -7.61 -8.30 -17.86
C VAL A 227 -7.73 -9.59 -18.71
N ALA A 228 -7.35 -9.53 -19.98
CA ALA A 228 -7.34 -10.68 -20.90
C ALA A 228 -6.19 -10.54 -21.93
N PRO A 229 -4.92 -10.38 -21.50
CA PRO A 229 -3.80 -10.27 -22.43
C PRO A 229 -3.58 -11.61 -23.15
N ALA A 230 -3.32 -11.55 -24.45
CA ALA A 230 -2.85 -12.73 -25.20
C ALA A 230 -1.34 -12.91 -24.93
N VAL A 231 -0.99 -13.81 -24.00
CA VAL A 231 0.41 -14.02 -23.57
C VAL A 231 0.85 -15.46 -23.84
N ALA A 232 1.89 -15.59 -24.66
CA ALA A 232 2.52 -16.91 -24.90
C ALA A 232 3.38 -17.33 -23.70
N ASP A 233 3.44 -18.63 -23.44
CA ASP A 233 4.20 -19.24 -22.34
C ASP A 233 5.69 -18.88 -22.36
N ALA A 234 6.27 -18.69 -23.52
CA ALA A 234 7.67 -18.27 -23.68
C ALA A 234 7.99 -16.93 -23.01
N ARG A 235 7.00 -16.07 -22.73
CA ARG A 235 7.20 -14.78 -22.03
C ARG A 235 7.61 -14.98 -20.57
N PHE A 236 7.35 -16.12 -19.99
CA PHE A 236 7.64 -16.42 -18.59
C PHE A 236 8.93 -17.24 -18.40
N THR A 237 9.56 -17.64 -19.50
CA THR A 237 10.80 -18.43 -19.47
C THR A 237 11.98 -17.55 -19.86
N PHE A 238 12.99 -17.50 -18.98
CA PHE A 238 14.22 -16.77 -19.27
C PHE A 238 15.10 -17.58 -20.23
N VAL A 239 15.57 -16.91 -21.26
CA VAL A 239 16.62 -17.40 -22.16
C VAL A 239 17.79 -16.41 -22.03
N PRO A 240 18.98 -16.84 -21.57
CA PRO A 240 20.11 -15.95 -21.39
C PRO A 240 20.48 -15.25 -22.69
N PRO A 241 20.51 -13.91 -22.72
CA PRO A 241 21.04 -13.17 -23.88
C PRO A 241 22.53 -13.43 -24.07
N GLN A 242 23.04 -13.20 -25.29
CA GLN A 242 24.46 -13.33 -25.56
C GLN A 242 25.29 -12.44 -24.62
N GLY A 243 26.28 -13.02 -23.97
CA GLY A 243 27.15 -12.33 -23.03
C GLY A 243 26.58 -12.17 -21.62
N ALA A 244 25.44 -12.76 -21.34
CA ALA A 244 24.91 -12.78 -19.97
C ALA A 244 25.65 -13.85 -19.12
N THR A 245 25.98 -13.46 -17.88
CA THR A 245 26.72 -14.29 -16.93
C THR A 245 25.81 -14.75 -15.80
N ALA A 246 25.84 -16.06 -15.52
CA ALA A 246 25.15 -16.62 -14.36
C ALA A 246 25.87 -16.28 -13.05
N ILE A 247 25.11 -15.81 -12.06
CA ILE A 247 25.59 -15.59 -10.70
C ILE A 247 24.72 -16.38 -9.70
N THR A 248 25.17 -16.48 -8.46
CA THR A 248 24.39 -17.16 -7.41
C THR A 248 23.50 -16.16 -6.67
N PHE A 249 22.26 -16.52 -6.37
CA PHE A 249 21.43 -15.77 -5.44
C PHE A 249 22.05 -15.81 -4.04
N MET A 250 22.19 -14.65 -3.41
CA MET A 250 22.43 -14.59 -1.97
C MET A 250 21.11 -14.86 -1.25
N ARG A 251 21.07 -15.87 -0.38
CA ARG A 251 19.94 -16.10 0.52
C ARG A 251 20.17 -15.28 1.79
N LEU A 252 19.08 -14.75 2.34
CA LEU A 252 19.14 -14.23 3.70
C LEU A 252 19.38 -15.40 4.65
N ASP A 253 20.45 -15.33 5.43
CA ASP A 253 20.63 -16.28 6.55
C ASP A 253 19.48 -16.07 7.53
N ALA A 254 18.94 -17.17 8.06
CA ALA A 254 17.77 -17.16 8.96
C ALA A 254 17.92 -16.28 10.23
N GLY A 255 19.12 -15.73 10.49
CA GLY A 255 19.41 -14.78 11.57
C GLY A 255 19.38 -13.31 11.18
N SER A 256 19.31 -12.97 9.87
CA SER A 256 19.37 -11.57 9.39
C SER A 256 17.99 -10.92 9.25
N ALA A 257 16.92 -11.70 9.26
CA ALA A 257 15.54 -11.20 9.09
C ALA A 257 14.95 -10.51 10.36
N ALA A 258 15.64 -10.61 11.49
CA ALA A 258 15.16 -10.07 12.78
C ALA A 258 15.64 -8.63 13.08
N ASN A 259 16.42 -8.00 12.19
CA ASN A 259 17.06 -6.70 12.44
C ASN A 259 16.87 -5.69 11.29
N ARG A 260 15.77 -5.75 10.55
CA ARG A 260 15.42 -4.71 9.58
C ARG A 260 13.97 -4.30 9.71
#